data_a66ac7c3f8dc71c64f8157999b18a047
#
_entry.id   a66ac7c3f8dc71c64f8157999b18a047
#
_cell.length_a   1.000
_cell.length_b   1.000
_cell.length_c   1.000
_cell.angle_alpha   90.00
_cell.angle_beta   90.00
_cell.angle_gamma   90.00
#
_symmetry.space_group_name_H-M   'P 1'
#
loop_
_entity.id
_entity.type
_entity.pdbx_description
1 polymer ?
#
loop_
_entity_poly.entity_id
_entity_poly.type
_entity_poly.pdbx_seq_one_letter_code
_entity_poly.pdbx_strand_id
1 'polypeptide(L)'
;MTDVPYAAEPLLGRLRALDTCAVSDALDTLGLAGATTGLTPLWAVPGPVAGRVRTVLAGPPESGGPTEHIATAAIEAAEPGDVLVIANNGRVDVSCWGGILTLAAAHRGIGAVVVDGAMRDIAECDEQDFPVFGRAVVPVSARGRIVQLAMGEPVQVAGVIVEQGDYVLADRNGVVFVPAGDLERVLGLAERVVAREAGMAEAVRAGQPVTEVMHDSRFPTVEETTS
;
A
#
# COMPACT_ATOMS: atom_id res chain seq x y z
N MET A 1 -13.31 20.62 -13.18
CA MET A 1 -12.45 19.93 -12.21
C MET A 1 -11.03 20.16 -12.69
N THR A 2 -10.25 20.95 -11.97
CA THR A 2 -8.89 21.35 -12.35
C THR A 2 -7.97 20.18 -12.05
N ASP A 3 -7.40 19.58 -13.11
CA ASP A 3 -6.31 18.59 -13.01
C ASP A 3 -5.12 19.23 -12.30
N VAL A 4 -4.95 18.94 -11.01
CA VAL A 4 -3.68 19.14 -10.33
C VAL A 4 -2.83 17.93 -10.69
N PRO A 5 -1.62 18.10 -11.27
CA PRO A 5 -0.75 16.98 -11.57
C PRO A 5 -0.50 16.16 -10.31
N TYR A 6 -0.74 14.86 -10.37
CA TYR A 6 -0.67 13.91 -9.26
C TYR A 6 0.65 13.99 -8.44
N ALA A 7 1.78 14.26 -9.09
CA ALA A 7 3.07 14.45 -8.44
C ALA A 7 3.17 15.72 -7.55
N ALA A 8 2.17 16.60 -7.59
CA ALA A 8 2.14 17.87 -6.87
C ALA A 8 1.13 17.88 -5.71
N GLU A 9 0.51 16.76 -5.35
CA GLU A 9 -0.36 16.72 -4.16
C GLU A 9 0.48 16.83 -2.88
N PRO A 10 0.37 17.93 -2.13
CA PRO A 10 1.17 18.14 -0.91
C PRO A 10 1.01 17.03 0.12
N LEU A 11 -0.17 16.43 0.20
CA LEU A 11 -0.49 15.36 1.14
C LEU A 11 0.23 14.05 0.80
N LEU A 12 0.40 13.71 -0.48
CA LEU A 12 1.18 12.54 -0.88
C LEU A 12 2.67 12.70 -0.58
N GLY A 13 3.20 13.92 -0.71
CA GLY A 13 4.58 14.22 -0.30
C GLY A 13 4.78 14.00 1.19
N ARG A 14 3.83 14.43 2.03
CA ARG A 14 3.83 14.18 3.48
C ARG A 14 3.73 12.69 3.79
N LEU A 15 2.80 11.96 3.14
CA LEU A 15 2.63 10.53 3.34
C LEU A 15 3.92 9.75 3.00
N ARG A 16 4.58 10.08 1.89
CA ARG A 16 5.82 9.44 1.45
C ARG A 16 7.01 9.70 2.39
N ALA A 17 6.98 10.78 3.17
CA ALA A 17 8.01 11.11 4.15
C ALA A 17 7.87 10.34 5.48
N LEU A 18 6.77 9.61 5.67
CA LEU A 18 6.48 8.77 6.83
C LEU A 18 6.89 7.32 6.55
N ASP A 19 6.85 6.50 7.59
CA ASP A 19 6.91 5.05 7.49
C ASP A 19 5.55 4.40 7.82
N THR A 20 5.40 3.12 7.44
CA THR A 20 4.14 2.40 7.62
C THR A 20 3.81 2.17 9.09
N CYS A 21 4.79 2.10 10.00
CA CYS A 21 4.57 1.91 11.44
C CYS A 21 3.91 3.15 12.05
N ALA A 22 4.45 4.34 11.78
CA ALA A 22 3.88 5.60 12.28
C ALA A 22 2.46 5.84 11.76
N VAL A 23 2.19 5.49 10.49
CA VAL A 23 0.84 5.58 9.92
C VAL A 23 -0.09 4.55 10.55
N SER A 24 0.37 3.32 10.81
CA SER A 24 -0.39 2.29 11.51
C SER A 24 -0.79 2.74 12.93
N ASP A 25 0.15 3.30 13.70
CA ASP A 25 -0.11 3.82 15.04
C ASP A 25 -1.13 4.97 15.04
N ALA A 26 -1.06 5.82 14.00
CA ALA A 26 -2.03 6.89 13.82
C ALA A 26 -3.44 6.34 13.51
N LEU A 27 -3.54 5.34 12.64
CA LEU A 27 -4.80 4.66 12.32
C LEU A 27 -5.39 4.00 13.57
N ASP A 28 -4.59 3.27 14.33
CA ASP A 28 -5.03 2.63 15.58
C ASP A 28 -5.55 3.66 16.59
N THR A 29 -4.86 4.78 16.76
CA THR A 29 -5.30 5.89 17.63
C THR A 29 -6.65 6.47 17.19
N LEU A 30 -6.93 6.48 15.89
CA LEU A 30 -8.18 6.96 15.32
C LEU A 30 -9.28 5.89 15.26
N GLY A 31 -9.00 4.65 15.63
CA GLY A 31 -9.90 3.51 15.52
C GLY A 31 -10.20 3.12 14.06
N LEU A 32 -9.28 3.41 13.15
CA LEU A 32 -9.40 3.12 11.71
C LEU A 32 -8.64 1.84 11.36
N ALA A 33 -9.26 0.96 10.59
CA ALA A 33 -8.59 -0.20 10.02
C ALA A 33 -7.83 0.20 8.75
N GLY A 34 -6.53 -0.16 8.66
CA GLY A 34 -5.75 0.16 7.47
C GLY A 34 -4.43 -0.60 7.37
N ALA A 35 -3.87 -1.07 8.50
CA ALA A 35 -2.66 -1.88 8.52
C ALA A 35 -2.94 -3.32 8.04
N THR A 36 -2.08 -3.83 7.17
CA THR A 36 -2.20 -5.18 6.62
C THR A 36 -1.16 -6.13 7.21
N THR A 37 -1.42 -7.43 7.10
CA THR A 37 -0.46 -8.46 7.48
C THR A 37 -0.15 -9.39 6.30
N GLY A 38 1.13 -9.79 6.18
CA GLY A 38 1.56 -10.74 5.16
C GLY A 38 1.68 -10.16 3.74
N LEU A 39 1.63 -8.84 3.59
CA LEU A 39 2.01 -8.14 2.37
C LEU A 39 3.37 -7.48 2.60
N THR A 40 4.38 -7.94 1.87
CA THR A 40 5.76 -7.47 2.01
C THR A 40 6.35 -7.14 0.65
N PRO A 41 7.40 -6.31 0.57
CA PRO A 41 8.11 -6.13 -0.68
C PRO A 41 8.70 -7.48 -1.15
N LEU A 42 8.53 -7.80 -2.44
CA LEU A 42 8.99 -9.06 -3.01
C LEU A 42 10.40 -8.97 -3.61
N TRP A 43 11.00 -7.78 -3.57
CA TRP A 43 12.40 -7.51 -3.86
C TRP A 43 12.88 -6.28 -3.07
N ALA A 44 14.15 -5.90 -3.17
CA ALA A 44 14.73 -4.81 -2.38
C ALA A 44 14.32 -3.43 -2.92
N VAL A 45 13.09 -2.99 -2.61
CA VAL A 45 12.59 -1.66 -3.02
C VAL A 45 13.45 -0.53 -2.44
N PRO A 46 13.72 0.55 -3.22
CA PRO A 46 14.66 1.58 -2.83
C PRO A 46 14.17 2.51 -1.70
N GLY A 47 12.87 2.59 -1.45
CA GLY A 47 12.30 3.44 -0.39
C GLY A 47 10.79 3.30 -0.26
N PRO A 48 10.16 4.11 0.62
CA PRO A 48 8.71 4.11 0.76
C PRO A 48 8.00 4.52 -0.52
N VAL A 49 6.90 3.86 -0.81
CA VAL A 49 5.99 4.17 -1.93
C VAL A 49 4.69 4.70 -1.36
N ALA A 50 4.23 5.84 -1.84
CA ALA A 50 2.90 6.36 -1.53
C ALA A 50 2.17 6.76 -2.81
N GLY A 51 0.87 6.48 -2.87
CA GLY A 51 0.05 6.80 -4.04
C GLY A 51 -1.45 6.65 -3.78
N ARG A 52 -2.24 7.07 -4.75
CA ARG A 52 -3.68 6.80 -4.76
C ARG A 52 -3.94 5.38 -5.23
N VAL A 53 -4.89 4.74 -4.60
CA VAL A 53 -5.27 3.36 -4.88
C VAL A 53 -6.14 3.26 -6.14
N ARG A 54 -5.79 2.31 -7.00
CA ARG A 54 -6.63 1.80 -8.09
C ARG A 54 -6.93 0.33 -7.82
N THR A 55 -8.19 0.03 -7.55
CA THR A 55 -8.61 -1.31 -7.13
C THR A 55 -8.92 -2.23 -8.31
N VAL A 56 -8.51 -3.48 -8.18
CA VAL A 56 -8.80 -4.58 -9.10
C VAL A 56 -9.21 -5.80 -8.28
N LEU A 57 -10.36 -6.39 -8.59
CA LEU A 57 -10.76 -7.68 -8.06
C LEU A 57 -10.38 -8.76 -9.04
N ALA A 58 -9.57 -9.73 -8.61
CA ALA A 58 -9.20 -10.92 -9.37
C ALA A 58 -9.85 -12.17 -8.74
N GLY A 59 -10.12 -13.17 -9.58
CA GLY A 59 -10.70 -14.41 -9.13
C GLY A 59 -10.76 -15.48 -10.21
N PRO A 60 -11.25 -16.69 -9.89
CA PRO A 60 -11.39 -17.75 -10.87
C PRO A 60 -12.37 -17.36 -11.97
N PRO A 61 -12.14 -17.79 -13.23
CA PRO A 61 -13.10 -17.57 -14.31
C PRO A 61 -14.39 -18.33 -14.05
N GLU A 62 -15.52 -17.67 -14.33
CA GLU A 62 -16.85 -18.30 -14.30
C GLU A 62 -17.34 -18.58 -15.71
N SER A 63 -18.21 -19.58 -15.87
CA SER A 63 -18.79 -19.92 -17.17
C SER A 63 -19.65 -18.77 -17.71
N GLY A 64 -19.21 -18.15 -18.81
CA GLY A 64 -19.87 -16.95 -19.39
C GLY A 64 -19.54 -15.63 -18.69
N GLY A 65 -18.61 -15.65 -17.72
CA GLY A 65 -18.12 -14.47 -17.03
C GLY A 65 -17.03 -13.69 -17.79
N PRO A 66 -16.42 -12.67 -17.15
CA PRO A 66 -15.35 -11.86 -17.73
C PRO A 66 -14.16 -12.71 -18.18
N THR A 67 -13.51 -12.30 -19.27
CA THR A 67 -12.31 -12.95 -19.83
C THR A 67 -11.12 -11.99 -19.91
N GLU A 68 -11.28 -10.77 -19.36
CA GLU A 68 -10.24 -9.76 -19.41
C GLU A 68 -9.01 -10.18 -18.61
N HIS A 69 -7.85 -9.82 -19.14
CA HIS A 69 -6.60 -10.04 -18.47
C HIS A 69 -6.52 -9.14 -17.24
N ILE A 70 -6.05 -9.70 -16.10
CA ILE A 70 -5.94 -8.97 -14.83
C ILE A 70 -5.13 -7.69 -15.03
N ALA A 71 -5.65 -6.59 -14.49
CA ALA A 71 -5.05 -5.27 -14.37
C ALA A 71 -4.74 -4.53 -15.70
N THR A 72 -4.95 -5.10 -16.87
CA THR A 72 -4.65 -4.38 -18.12
C THR A 72 -5.47 -3.11 -18.28
N ALA A 73 -6.79 -3.18 -18.05
CA ALA A 73 -7.66 -2.01 -18.08
C ALA A 73 -7.32 -1.00 -16.96
N ALA A 74 -6.92 -1.48 -15.77
CA ALA A 74 -6.51 -0.62 -14.66
C ALA A 74 -5.21 0.13 -14.97
N ILE A 75 -4.22 -0.51 -15.61
CA ILE A 75 -3.00 0.14 -16.10
C ILE A 75 -3.34 1.25 -17.10
N GLU A 76 -4.26 0.99 -18.04
CA GLU A 76 -4.66 1.98 -19.03
C GLU A 76 -5.41 3.18 -18.43
N ALA A 77 -6.15 2.98 -17.35
CA ALA A 77 -6.95 4.02 -16.68
C ALA A 77 -6.20 4.75 -15.55
N ALA A 78 -5.04 4.25 -15.12
CA ALA A 78 -4.27 4.83 -14.03
C ALA A 78 -3.55 6.11 -14.45
N GLU A 79 -3.41 7.03 -13.49
CA GLU A 79 -2.60 8.23 -13.61
C GLU A 79 -1.16 7.96 -13.09
N PRO A 80 -0.15 8.73 -13.54
CA PRO A 80 1.21 8.62 -13.01
C PRO A 80 1.25 8.78 -11.50
N GLY A 81 1.90 7.85 -10.80
CA GLY A 81 1.99 7.82 -9.33
C GLY A 81 0.87 7.04 -8.63
N ASP A 82 -0.19 6.62 -9.33
CA ASP A 82 -1.18 5.71 -8.77
C ASP A 82 -0.53 4.39 -8.34
N VAL A 83 -1.13 3.71 -7.38
CA VAL A 83 -0.76 2.36 -6.95
C VAL A 83 -1.90 1.40 -7.27
N LEU A 84 -1.59 0.37 -8.04
CA LEU A 84 -2.56 -0.69 -8.34
C LEU A 84 -2.69 -1.62 -7.14
N VAL A 85 -3.91 -1.93 -6.74
CA VAL A 85 -4.21 -2.83 -5.63
C VAL A 85 -5.08 -3.98 -6.15
N ILE A 86 -4.49 -5.18 -6.19
CA ILE A 86 -5.13 -6.38 -6.74
C ILE A 86 -5.52 -7.31 -5.61
N ALA A 87 -6.82 -7.45 -5.37
CA ALA A 87 -7.36 -8.41 -4.44
C ALA A 87 -7.54 -9.78 -5.12
N ASN A 88 -6.82 -10.80 -4.64
CA ASN A 88 -6.97 -12.20 -5.07
C ASN A 88 -7.18 -13.13 -3.88
N ASN A 89 -7.82 -12.62 -2.83
CA ASN A 89 -8.25 -13.39 -1.66
C ASN A 89 -7.10 -14.18 -0.99
N GLY A 90 -5.91 -13.61 -0.95
CA GLY A 90 -4.72 -14.22 -0.36
C GLY A 90 -4.14 -15.43 -1.10
N ARG A 91 -4.60 -15.74 -2.30
CA ARG A 91 -4.15 -16.93 -3.06
C ARG A 91 -2.68 -16.84 -3.44
N VAL A 92 -1.92 -17.87 -3.10
CA VAL A 92 -0.48 -17.99 -3.38
C VAL A 92 -0.13 -19.15 -4.31
N ASP A 93 -1.12 -19.81 -4.90
CA ASP A 93 -0.96 -20.93 -5.82
C ASP A 93 -0.86 -20.50 -7.30
N VAL A 94 -1.15 -19.24 -7.59
CA VAL A 94 -1.20 -18.66 -8.93
C VAL A 94 -0.84 -17.18 -8.90
N SER A 95 -0.08 -16.71 -9.92
CA SER A 95 0.34 -15.30 -9.99
C SER A 95 -0.76 -14.39 -10.54
N CYS A 96 -0.90 -13.18 -9.95
CA CYS A 96 -1.77 -12.11 -10.47
C CYS A 96 -1.01 -11.05 -11.27
N TRP A 97 0.31 -11.02 -11.14
CA TRP A 97 1.18 -10.01 -11.73
C TRP A 97 2.44 -10.63 -12.31
N GLY A 98 3.06 -9.97 -13.30
CA GLY A 98 4.29 -10.44 -13.92
C GLY A 98 4.94 -9.38 -14.80
N GLY A 99 6.06 -9.72 -15.46
CA GLY A 99 6.98 -8.80 -16.14
C GLY A 99 6.35 -7.89 -17.20
N ILE A 100 5.45 -8.40 -18.04
CA ILE A 100 4.78 -7.57 -19.07
C ILE A 100 3.89 -6.49 -18.44
N LEU A 101 3.18 -6.82 -17.36
CA LEU A 101 2.37 -5.82 -16.64
C LEU A 101 3.27 -4.81 -15.93
N THR A 102 4.39 -5.25 -15.37
CA THR A 102 5.42 -4.38 -14.78
C THR A 102 5.95 -3.38 -15.80
N LEU A 103 6.36 -3.84 -16.97
CA LEU A 103 6.86 -2.97 -18.04
C LEU A 103 5.80 -1.93 -18.47
N ALA A 104 4.55 -2.37 -18.63
CA ALA A 104 3.46 -1.47 -19.00
C ALA A 104 3.17 -0.43 -17.91
N ALA A 105 3.14 -0.85 -16.63
CA ALA A 105 2.91 0.02 -15.48
C ALA A 105 4.04 1.05 -15.30
N ALA A 106 5.29 0.61 -15.38
CA ALA A 106 6.46 1.48 -15.32
C ALA A 106 6.46 2.53 -16.45
N HIS A 107 6.13 2.12 -17.67
CA HIS A 107 6.05 3.02 -18.83
C HIS A 107 4.97 4.10 -18.65
N ARG A 108 3.89 3.81 -17.92
CA ARG A 108 2.83 4.78 -17.60
C ARG A 108 3.10 5.59 -16.34
N GLY A 109 4.22 5.35 -15.66
CA GLY A 109 4.58 6.07 -14.45
C GLY A 109 3.77 5.65 -13.20
N ILE A 110 3.14 4.47 -13.22
CA ILE A 110 2.47 3.90 -12.05
C ILE A 110 3.51 3.68 -10.95
N GLY A 111 3.19 4.04 -9.70
CA GLY A 111 4.15 4.07 -8.59
C GLY A 111 4.49 2.70 -8.04
N ALA A 112 3.55 1.77 -8.03
CA ALA A 112 3.73 0.41 -7.51
C ALA A 112 2.54 -0.49 -7.81
N VAL A 113 2.69 -1.79 -7.48
CA VAL A 113 1.56 -2.71 -7.35
C VAL A 113 1.57 -3.41 -5.99
N VAL A 114 0.40 -3.55 -5.38
CA VAL A 114 0.13 -4.36 -4.19
C VAL A 114 -0.80 -5.50 -4.59
N VAL A 115 -0.41 -6.74 -4.32
CA VAL A 115 -1.21 -7.94 -4.65
C VAL A 115 -1.52 -8.72 -3.37
N ASP A 116 -2.79 -8.83 -3.03
CA ASP A 116 -3.22 -9.79 -2.00
C ASP A 116 -3.21 -11.21 -2.57
N GLY A 117 -2.00 -11.70 -2.84
CA GLY A 117 -1.75 -12.96 -3.53
C GLY A 117 -0.30 -13.12 -3.96
N ALA A 118 -0.07 -13.99 -4.95
CA ALA A 118 1.26 -14.23 -5.49
C ALA A 118 1.52 -13.48 -6.79
N MET A 119 2.80 -13.32 -7.09
CA MET A 119 3.35 -12.69 -8.30
C MET A 119 4.41 -13.59 -8.93
N ARG A 120 4.87 -13.24 -10.13
CA ARG A 120 6.00 -13.89 -10.80
C ARG A 120 6.88 -12.85 -11.50
N ASP A 121 7.95 -13.31 -12.13
CA ASP A 121 8.85 -12.48 -12.95
C ASP A 121 9.51 -11.33 -12.14
N ILE A 122 9.96 -11.63 -10.91
CA ILE A 122 10.49 -10.64 -9.96
C ILE A 122 11.78 -9.99 -10.47
N ALA A 123 12.61 -10.72 -11.22
CA ALA A 123 13.81 -10.16 -11.82
C ALA A 123 13.49 -9.00 -12.79
N GLU A 124 12.42 -9.14 -13.57
CA GLU A 124 11.95 -8.08 -14.48
C GLU A 124 11.37 -6.88 -13.72
N CYS A 125 10.80 -7.10 -12.52
CA CYS A 125 10.37 -6.01 -11.64
C CYS A 125 11.57 -5.22 -11.11
N ASP A 126 12.63 -5.91 -10.67
CA ASP A 126 13.89 -5.33 -10.20
C ASP A 126 14.60 -4.55 -11.33
N GLU A 127 14.68 -5.11 -12.54
CA GLU A 127 15.25 -4.46 -13.73
C GLU A 127 14.54 -3.14 -14.11
N GLN A 128 13.27 -3.01 -13.77
CA GLN A 128 12.46 -1.79 -14.01
C GLN A 128 12.43 -0.84 -12.80
N ASP A 129 13.14 -1.13 -11.71
CA ASP A 129 13.00 -0.43 -10.43
C ASP A 129 11.53 -0.29 -9.97
N PHE A 130 10.67 -1.24 -10.37
CA PHE A 130 9.23 -1.16 -10.14
C PHE A 130 8.84 -1.83 -8.82
N PRO A 131 8.36 -1.08 -7.81
CA PRO A 131 8.02 -1.62 -6.50
C PRO A 131 6.83 -2.58 -6.57
N VAL A 132 7.00 -3.78 -6.02
CA VAL A 132 5.97 -4.82 -5.95
C VAL A 132 5.85 -5.37 -4.53
N PHE A 133 4.62 -5.40 -4.02
CA PHE A 133 4.29 -5.90 -2.69
C PHE A 133 3.28 -7.03 -2.82
N GLY A 134 3.48 -8.12 -2.09
CA GLY A 134 2.60 -9.27 -2.17
C GLY A 134 2.89 -10.31 -1.10
N ARG A 135 2.24 -11.48 -1.22
CA ARG A 135 2.37 -12.58 -0.25
C ARG A 135 3.44 -13.58 -0.61
N ALA A 136 3.65 -13.83 -1.91
CA ALA A 136 4.57 -14.87 -2.39
C ALA A 136 4.99 -14.66 -3.84
N VAL A 137 6.05 -15.36 -4.22
CA VAL A 137 6.51 -15.47 -5.61
C VAL A 137 6.29 -16.92 -6.07
N VAL A 138 5.63 -17.09 -7.24
CA VAL A 138 5.36 -18.42 -7.83
C VAL A 138 5.53 -18.38 -9.35
N PRO A 139 6.00 -19.45 -10.00
CA PRO A 139 6.15 -19.49 -11.46
C PRO A 139 4.82 -19.75 -12.21
N VAL A 140 3.72 -20.00 -11.48
CA VAL A 140 2.44 -20.42 -12.05
C VAL A 140 1.69 -19.22 -12.65
N SER A 141 1.34 -19.32 -13.94
CA SER A 141 0.65 -18.28 -14.70
C SER A 141 -0.84 -18.17 -14.33
N ALA A 142 -1.37 -16.94 -14.38
CA ALA A 142 -2.80 -16.63 -14.28
C ALA A 142 -3.67 -17.30 -15.36
N ARG A 143 -3.08 -17.58 -16.52
CA ARG A 143 -3.81 -18.02 -17.73
C ARG A 143 -4.74 -19.21 -17.46
N GLY A 144 -6.05 -19.00 -17.69
CA GLY A 144 -7.09 -20.00 -17.48
C GLY A 144 -7.40 -20.33 -16.01
N ARG A 145 -6.81 -19.62 -15.04
CA ARG A 145 -6.96 -19.86 -13.59
C ARG A 145 -7.58 -18.71 -12.85
N ILE A 146 -7.25 -17.49 -13.26
CA ILE A 146 -7.81 -16.24 -12.71
C ILE A 146 -7.98 -15.21 -13.83
N VAL A 147 -8.99 -14.34 -13.64
CA VAL A 147 -9.34 -13.23 -14.53
C VAL A 147 -9.62 -11.99 -13.70
N GLN A 148 -9.73 -10.83 -14.32
CA GLN A 148 -10.28 -9.64 -13.69
C GLN A 148 -11.80 -9.79 -13.57
N LEU A 149 -12.33 -9.68 -12.36
CA LEU A 149 -13.76 -9.73 -12.08
C LEU A 149 -14.38 -8.34 -12.02
N ALA A 150 -13.66 -7.37 -11.44
CA ALA A 150 -14.10 -5.98 -11.33
C ALA A 150 -12.89 -5.03 -11.27
N MET A 151 -13.14 -3.74 -11.51
CA MET A 151 -12.18 -2.65 -11.39
C MET A 151 -12.91 -1.41 -10.85
N GLY A 152 -12.25 -0.66 -9.95
CA GLY A 152 -12.81 0.57 -9.39
C GLY A 152 -13.81 0.34 -8.24
N GLU A 153 -14.16 -0.89 -7.94
CA GLU A 153 -15.03 -1.26 -6.83
C GLU A 153 -14.23 -1.46 -5.54
N PRO A 154 -14.86 -1.33 -4.35
CA PRO A 154 -14.24 -1.67 -3.08
C PRO A 154 -13.78 -3.13 -3.07
N VAL A 155 -12.58 -3.38 -2.55
CA VAL A 155 -11.99 -4.71 -2.45
C VAL A 155 -11.53 -5.01 -1.02
N GLN A 156 -11.46 -6.28 -0.65
CA GLN A 156 -10.86 -6.72 0.59
C GLN A 156 -9.42 -7.17 0.33
N VAL A 157 -8.47 -6.55 1.03
CA VAL A 157 -7.02 -6.81 0.92
C VAL A 157 -6.46 -7.11 2.31
N ALA A 158 -6.00 -8.32 2.53
CA ALA A 158 -5.44 -8.76 3.81
C ALA A 158 -6.31 -8.39 5.05
N GLY A 159 -7.63 -8.43 4.90
CA GLY A 159 -8.59 -8.12 5.97
C GLY A 159 -9.07 -6.66 6.00
N VAL A 160 -8.44 -5.76 5.24
CA VAL A 160 -8.81 -4.34 5.15
C VAL A 160 -9.74 -4.13 3.94
N ILE A 161 -10.81 -3.36 4.10
CA ILE A 161 -11.62 -2.87 2.99
C ILE A 161 -10.91 -1.65 2.41
N VAL A 162 -10.65 -1.68 1.12
CA VAL A 162 -9.93 -0.63 0.37
C VAL A 162 -10.83 -0.14 -0.76
N GLU A 163 -11.02 1.17 -0.81
CA GLU A 163 -11.83 1.81 -1.84
C GLU A 163 -10.97 2.45 -2.93
N GLN A 164 -11.54 2.60 -4.11
CA GLN A 164 -10.94 3.35 -5.20
C GLN A 164 -10.71 4.80 -4.77
N GLY A 165 -9.46 5.26 -4.84
CA GLY A 165 -9.08 6.62 -4.46
C GLY A 165 -8.60 6.78 -3.03
N ASP A 166 -8.63 5.74 -2.20
CA ASP A 166 -7.90 5.70 -0.94
C ASP A 166 -6.41 5.91 -1.16
N TYR A 167 -5.67 6.10 -0.09
CA TYR A 167 -4.22 6.23 -0.15
C TYR A 167 -3.54 4.99 0.39
N VAL A 168 -2.36 4.71 -0.12
CA VAL A 168 -1.51 3.62 0.35
C VAL A 168 -0.11 4.15 0.64
N LEU A 169 0.46 3.67 1.74
CA LEU A 169 1.89 3.75 2.01
C LEU A 169 2.43 2.32 2.15
N ALA A 170 3.54 2.04 1.48
CA ALA A 170 4.18 0.73 1.51
C ALA A 170 5.69 0.88 1.62
N ASP A 171 6.30 0.12 2.53
CA ASP A 171 7.73 0.09 2.77
C ASP A 171 8.22 -1.31 3.16
N ARG A 172 9.40 -1.43 3.77
CA ARG A 172 9.97 -2.71 4.19
C ARG A 172 9.19 -3.42 5.29
N ASN A 173 8.37 -2.71 6.05
CA ASN A 173 7.56 -3.28 7.13
C ASN A 173 6.25 -3.87 6.58
N GLY A 174 5.76 -3.36 5.43
CA GLY A 174 4.53 -3.84 4.83
C GLY A 174 3.74 -2.75 4.11
N VAL A 175 2.42 -2.86 4.17
CA VAL A 175 1.49 -2.00 3.45
C VAL A 175 0.40 -1.51 4.42
N VAL A 176 0.12 -0.22 4.38
CA VAL A 176 -1.01 0.39 5.08
C VAL A 176 -1.88 1.18 4.12
N PHE A 177 -3.19 1.13 4.31
CA PHE A 177 -4.16 1.90 3.56
C PHE A 177 -4.77 2.99 4.44
N VAL A 178 -5.01 4.15 3.87
CA VAL A 178 -5.62 5.30 4.56
C VAL A 178 -6.86 5.72 3.78
N PRO A 179 -8.05 5.71 4.39
CA PRO A 179 -9.25 6.20 3.74
C PRO A 179 -9.07 7.64 3.26
N ALA A 180 -9.55 7.94 2.06
CA ALA A 180 -9.35 9.26 1.44
C ALA A 180 -9.83 10.42 2.31
N GLY A 181 -10.96 10.23 3.02
CA GLY A 181 -11.54 11.24 3.90
C GLY A 181 -10.78 11.49 5.20
N ASP A 182 -9.87 10.59 5.59
CA ASP A 182 -9.12 10.67 6.85
C ASP A 182 -7.63 10.99 6.66
N LEU A 183 -7.15 11.13 5.41
CA LEU A 183 -5.73 11.29 5.14
C LEU A 183 -5.08 12.42 5.95
N GLU A 184 -5.68 13.60 5.98
CA GLU A 184 -5.09 14.77 6.66
C GLU A 184 -5.00 14.56 8.18
N ARG A 185 -6.02 13.92 8.77
CA ARG A 185 -6.03 13.56 10.21
C ARG A 185 -4.96 12.54 10.55
N VAL A 186 -4.84 11.51 9.72
CA VAL A 186 -3.82 10.46 9.88
C VAL A 186 -2.42 11.05 9.74
N LEU A 187 -2.17 11.86 8.71
CA LEU A 187 -0.87 12.53 8.53
C LEU A 187 -0.48 13.37 9.74
N GLY A 188 -1.39 14.23 10.23
CA GLY A 188 -1.10 15.08 11.38
C GLY A 188 -0.77 14.29 12.65
N LEU A 189 -1.37 13.10 12.83
CA LEU A 189 -1.07 12.23 13.97
C LEU A 189 0.24 11.46 13.75
N ALA A 190 0.44 10.86 12.58
CA ALA A 190 1.65 10.11 12.27
C ALA A 190 2.92 10.98 12.35
N GLU A 191 2.86 12.24 11.90
CA GLU A 191 3.96 13.20 12.05
C GLU A 191 4.31 13.45 13.53
N ARG A 192 3.31 13.51 14.42
CA ARG A 192 3.55 13.61 15.86
C ARG A 192 4.16 12.34 16.44
N VAL A 193 3.74 11.16 15.97
CA VAL A 193 4.36 9.88 16.34
C VAL A 193 5.84 9.89 16.00
N VAL A 194 6.20 10.19 14.75
CA VAL A 194 7.61 10.26 14.30
C VAL A 194 8.42 11.26 15.11
N ALA A 195 7.89 12.47 15.36
CA ALA A 195 8.60 13.47 16.16
C ALA A 195 8.84 13.01 17.62
N ARG A 196 7.86 12.35 18.22
CA ARG A 196 7.99 11.78 19.57
C ARG A 196 9.04 10.66 19.59
N GLU A 197 8.99 9.72 18.63
CA GLU A 197 9.95 8.62 18.54
C GLU A 197 11.39 9.11 18.34
N ALA A 198 11.58 10.16 17.55
CA ALA A 198 12.87 10.81 17.41
C ALA A 198 13.41 11.32 18.75
N GLY A 199 12.56 11.99 19.55
CA GLY A 199 12.93 12.43 20.91
C GLY A 199 13.24 11.26 21.86
N MET A 200 12.46 10.16 21.76
CA MET A 200 12.71 8.94 22.55
C MET A 200 14.05 8.30 22.16
N ALA A 201 14.35 8.22 20.87
CA ALA A 201 15.62 7.70 20.37
C ALA A 201 16.82 8.54 20.86
N GLU A 202 16.69 9.86 20.91
CA GLU A 202 17.73 10.76 21.49
C GLU A 202 17.90 10.51 22.99
N ALA A 203 16.82 10.36 23.75
CA ALA A 203 16.87 10.08 25.17
C ALA A 203 17.58 8.75 25.47
N VAL A 204 17.30 7.70 24.68
CA VAL A 204 18.00 6.40 24.80
C VAL A 204 19.48 6.54 24.46
N ARG A 205 19.83 7.28 23.38
CA ARG A 205 21.25 7.53 23.02
C ARG A 205 21.99 8.33 24.10
N ALA A 206 21.28 9.18 24.83
CA ALA A 206 21.82 9.92 25.98
C ALA A 206 21.95 9.07 27.27
N GLY A 207 21.59 7.78 27.22
CA GLY A 207 21.72 6.84 28.34
C GLY A 207 20.55 6.82 29.31
N GLN A 208 19.39 7.40 28.95
CA GLN A 208 18.20 7.27 29.78
C GLN A 208 17.68 5.83 29.77
N PRO A 209 17.20 5.30 30.92
CA PRO A 209 16.64 3.96 31.00
C PRO A 209 15.45 3.79 30.03
N VAL A 210 15.43 2.72 29.24
CA VAL A 210 14.36 2.45 28.29
C VAL A 210 12.98 2.34 28.97
N THR A 211 12.93 1.88 30.21
CA THR A 211 11.71 1.81 31.04
C THR A 211 11.11 3.18 31.35
N GLU A 212 11.93 4.22 31.42
CA GLU A 212 11.48 5.60 31.60
C GLU A 212 11.08 6.25 30.27
N VAL A 213 11.85 5.96 29.21
CA VAL A 213 11.60 6.51 27.88
C VAL A 213 10.32 5.95 27.27
N MET A 214 10.02 4.64 27.47
CA MET A 214 8.86 3.94 26.93
C MET A 214 7.62 3.95 27.85
N HIS A 215 7.58 4.84 28.86
CA HIS A 215 6.44 4.87 29.78
C HIS A 215 5.15 5.30 29.06
N ASP A 216 4.03 4.60 29.34
CA ASP A 216 2.73 4.75 28.66
C ASP A 216 2.18 6.18 28.65
N SER A 217 2.50 7.00 29.67
CA SER A 217 2.11 8.42 29.70
C SER A 217 2.68 9.28 28.55
N ARG A 218 3.58 8.72 27.75
CA ARG A 218 4.16 9.38 26.57
C ARG A 218 3.43 9.03 25.26
N PHE A 219 2.44 8.14 25.30
CA PHE A 219 1.62 7.82 24.12
C PHE A 219 0.41 8.74 24.06
N PRO A 220 0.09 9.33 22.87
CA PRO A 220 -1.11 10.14 22.73
C PRO A 220 -2.35 9.27 22.95
N THR A 221 -3.28 9.74 23.78
CA THR A 221 -4.60 9.14 23.91
C THR A 221 -5.57 9.74 22.90
N VAL A 222 -6.66 9.03 22.58
CA VAL A 222 -7.69 9.49 21.63
C VAL A 222 -8.29 10.84 22.04
N GLU A 223 -8.33 11.14 23.34
CA GLU A 223 -8.87 12.39 23.91
C GLU A 223 -8.01 13.63 23.59
N GLU A 224 -6.70 13.48 23.40
CA GLU A 224 -5.79 14.59 23.04
C GLU A 224 -5.86 14.99 21.55
N THR A 225 -6.62 14.24 20.75
CA THR A 225 -6.69 14.42 19.30
C THR A 225 -7.88 15.28 18.86
N THR A 226 -8.78 15.65 19.78
CA THR A 226 -10.05 16.38 19.50
C THR A 226 -10.02 17.86 19.89
N SER A 227 -8.85 18.43 20.18
CA SER A 227 -8.68 19.87 20.56
C SER A 227 -8.02 20.68 19.46
#